data_84dafb7469dc7350818dd32d381ddabd
#
_entry.id   84dafb7469dc7350818dd32d381ddabd
#
_cell.length_a   1.000
_cell.length_b   1.000
_cell.length_c   1.000
_cell.angle_alpha   90.00
_cell.angle_beta   90.00
_cell.angle_gamma   90.00
#
_symmetry.space_group_name_H-M   'P 1'
#
loop_
_entity.id
_entity.type
_entity.pdbx_description
1 polymer ?
#
loop_
_entity_poly.entity_id
_entity_poly.type
_entity_poly.pdbx_seq_one_letter_code
_entity_poly.pdbx_strand_id
1 'polypeptide(L)'
;MEDYRRFPTDMKATLLQLNIADDYFKAKAQVEKLEQDIEMKDREIYNLKHDLISNQIKTESDEKTLTELQAENKELLLSKAKLEAANKELLLNKTKLEASLEDALLGKFLVQRSTEKKRTQKKKNRYGDDFIVPFSL
;
A
#
# COMPACT_ATOMS: atom_id res chain seq x y z
N MET A 1 -60.65 -6.56 49.00
CA MET A 1 -61.98 -6.90 48.43
C MET A 1 -63.15 -6.98 49.47
N GLU A 2 -62.84 -7.07 50.71
CA GLU A 2 -63.90 -7.18 51.74
C GLU A 2 -64.63 -5.87 52.00
N ASP A 3 -64.03 -4.69 51.77
CA ASP A 3 -64.66 -3.41 52.00
C ASP A 3 -65.68 -2.98 50.94
N TYR A 4 -65.64 -3.53 49.72
CA TYR A 4 -66.53 -3.21 48.63
C TYR A 4 -67.99 -3.71 48.87
N ARG A 5 -68.17 -4.70 49.71
CA ARG A 5 -69.48 -5.25 50.04
C ARG A 5 -70.30 -4.36 50.99
N ARG A 6 -69.70 -3.43 51.69
CA ARG A 6 -70.34 -2.54 52.69
C ARG A 6 -70.91 -1.24 52.14
N PHE A 7 -70.59 -0.91 50.86
CA PHE A 7 -71.05 0.34 50.25
C PHE A 7 -72.47 0.21 49.66
N PRO A 8 -73.29 1.29 49.71
CA PRO A 8 -74.56 1.36 49.02
C PRO A 8 -74.39 1.15 47.53
N THR A 9 -75.45 0.64 46.85
CA THR A 9 -75.41 0.29 45.43
C THR A 9 -75.00 1.49 44.52
N ASP A 10 -75.48 2.67 44.81
CA ASP A 10 -75.14 3.90 44.09
C ASP A 10 -73.68 4.29 44.25
N MET A 11 -73.09 4.09 45.40
CA MET A 11 -71.69 4.32 45.66
C MET A 11 -70.81 3.31 44.93
N LYS A 12 -71.24 2.07 44.87
CA LYS A 12 -70.55 1.03 44.07
C LYS A 12 -70.52 1.35 42.58
N ALA A 13 -71.63 1.84 42.03
CA ALA A 13 -71.75 2.25 40.64
C ALA A 13 -70.81 3.47 40.34
N THR A 14 -70.76 4.45 41.26
CA THR A 14 -69.89 5.63 41.11
C THR A 14 -68.40 5.25 41.19
N LEU A 15 -68.01 4.37 42.10
CA LEU A 15 -66.64 3.85 42.20
C LEU A 15 -66.24 3.07 40.97
N LEU A 16 -67.12 2.25 40.42
CA LEU A 16 -66.88 1.54 39.19
C LEU A 16 -66.68 2.49 38.01
N GLN A 17 -67.52 3.52 37.88
CA GLN A 17 -67.36 4.56 36.86
C GLN A 17 -66.02 5.30 36.97
N LEU A 18 -65.61 5.67 38.20
CA LEU A 18 -64.32 6.30 38.47
C LEU A 18 -63.15 5.37 38.10
N ASN A 19 -63.22 4.09 38.41
CA ASN A 19 -62.16 3.14 38.05
C ASN A 19 -62.07 2.96 36.51
N ILE A 20 -63.21 2.88 35.85
CA ILE A 20 -63.25 2.80 34.36
C ILE A 20 -62.66 4.07 33.74
N ALA A 21 -63.00 5.23 34.28
CA ALA A 21 -62.44 6.50 33.79
C ALA A 21 -60.92 6.58 34.04
N ASP A 22 -60.46 6.16 35.21
CA ASP A 22 -59.02 6.12 35.52
C ASP A 22 -58.26 5.16 34.60
N ASP A 23 -58.79 3.95 34.38
CA ASP A 23 -58.19 2.98 33.46
C ASP A 23 -58.19 3.49 32.01
N TYR A 24 -59.25 4.18 31.60
CA TYR A 24 -59.29 4.83 30.28
C TYR A 24 -58.20 5.89 30.10
N PHE A 25 -58.06 6.78 31.06
CA PHE A 25 -57.05 7.82 30.98
C PHE A 25 -55.63 7.26 31.06
N LYS A 26 -55.38 6.24 31.87
CA LYS A 26 -54.11 5.52 31.88
C LYS A 26 -53.81 4.85 30.57
N ALA A 27 -54.77 4.15 29.99
CA ALA A 27 -54.62 3.53 28.69
C ALA A 27 -54.36 4.58 27.57
N LYS A 28 -55.08 5.70 27.61
CA LYS A 28 -54.88 6.80 26.67
C LYS A 28 -53.48 7.37 26.75
N ALA A 29 -52.99 7.68 27.95
CA ALA A 29 -51.62 8.17 28.18
C ALA A 29 -50.56 7.16 27.70
N GLN A 30 -50.82 5.87 27.89
CA GLN A 30 -49.94 4.82 27.40
C GLN A 30 -49.90 4.75 25.86
N VAL A 31 -51.07 4.89 25.19
CA VAL A 31 -51.15 4.96 23.73
C VAL A 31 -50.39 6.17 23.21
N GLU A 32 -50.58 7.38 23.77
CA GLU A 32 -49.86 8.57 23.39
C GLU A 32 -48.33 8.39 23.53
N LYS A 33 -47.90 7.75 24.61
CA LYS A 33 -46.46 7.44 24.79
C LYS A 33 -45.95 6.45 23.73
N LEU A 34 -46.71 5.39 23.43
CA LEU A 34 -46.34 4.42 22.39
C LEU A 34 -46.30 5.05 21.00
N GLU A 35 -47.21 5.97 20.70
CA GLU A 35 -47.19 6.72 19.44
C GLU A 35 -45.92 7.55 19.30
N GLN A 36 -45.49 8.23 20.36
CA GLN A 36 -44.22 8.97 20.39
C GLN A 36 -43.01 8.07 20.24
N ASP A 37 -43.01 6.90 20.90
CA ASP A 37 -41.94 5.91 20.78
C ASP A 37 -41.85 5.37 19.34
N ILE A 38 -42.97 5.13 18.70
CA ILE A 38 -43.06 4.69 17.29
C ILE A 38 -42.45 5.78 16.39
N GLU A 39 -42.85 7.05 16.55
CA GLU A 39 -42.29 8.16 15.76
C GLU A 39 -40.75 8.26 15.91
N MET A 40 -40.28 8.12 17.16
CA MET A 40 -38.81 8.13 17.38
C MET A 40 -38.12 6.96 16.71
N LYS A 41 -38.70 5.78 16.78
CA LYS A 41 -38.15 4.58 16.12
C LYS A 41 -38.19 4.67 14.59
N ASP A 42 -39.21 5.22 14.03
CA ASP A 42 -39.30 5.46 12.59
C ASP A 42 -38.21 6.41 12.08
N ARG A 43 -37.93 7.48 12.82
CA ARG A 43 -36.80 8.38 12.54
C ARG A 43 -35.48 7.68 12.66
N GLU A 44 -35.29 6.87 13.69
CA GLU A 44 -34.05 6.08 13.88
C GLU A 44 -33.83 5.09 12.71
N ILE A 45 -34.89 4.37 12.32
CA ILE A 45 -34.87 3.46 11.18
C ILE A 45 -34.51 4.20 9.87
N TYR A 46 -35.11 5.38 9.65
CA TYR A 46 -34.80 6.19 8.49
C TYR A 46 -33.31 6.59 8.45
N ASN A 47 -32.78 7.08 9.55
CA ASN A 47 -31.36 7.46 9.66
C ASN A 47 -30.44 6.25 9.43
N LEU A 48 -30.72 5.12 10.06
CA LEU A 48 -29.96 3.89 9.89
C LEU A 48 -29.96 3.38 8.44
N LYS A 49 -31.09 3.48 7.76
CA LYS A 49 -31.18 3.13 6.32
C LYS A 49 -30.31 4.05 5.47
N HIS A 50 -30.33 5.37 5.76
CA HIS A 50 -29.49 6.34 5.07
C HIS A 50 -28.01 6.07 5.29
N ASP A 51 -27.60 5.80 6.53
CA ASP A 51 -26.23 5.48 6.89
C ASP A 51 -25.78 4.16 6.23
N LEU A 52 -26.64 3.16 6.18
CA LEU A 52 -26.35 1.90 5.50
C LEU A 52 -26.05 2.12 4.02
N ILE A 53 -26.89 2.86 3.32
CA ILE A 53 -26.69 3.16 1.89
C ILE A 53 -25.38 3.94 1.68
N SER A 54 -25.13 4.95 2.51
CA SER A 54 -23.90 5.73 2.45
C SER A 54 -22.65 4.86 2.66
N ASN A 55 -22.71 3.96 3.63
CA ASN A 55 -21.60 3.02 3.90
C ASN A 55 -21.42 2.00 2.76
N GLN A 56 -22.51 1.53 2.14
CA GLN A 56 -22.42 0.63 0.98
C GLN A 56 -21.72 1.31 -0.19
N ILE A 57 -22.11 2.54 -0.53
CA ILE A 57 -21.48 3.34 -1.60
C ILE A 57 -19.98 3.53 -1.32
N LYS A 58 -19.64 3.85 -0.06
CA LYS A 58 -18.25 4.02 0.34
C LYS A 58 -17.46 2.72 0.22
N THR A 59 -18.04 1.59 0.66
CA THR A 59 -17.39 0.27 0.58
C THR A 59 -17.14 -0.12 -0.88
N GLU A 60 -18.12 0.08 -1.77
CA GLU A 60 -17.95 -0.19 -3.21
C GLU A 60 -16.85 0.68 -3.84
N SER A 61 -16.77 1.96 -3.45
CA SER A 61 -15.71 2.86 -3.88
C SER A 61 -14.34 2.41 -3.37
N ASP A 62 -14.25 2.02 -2.10
CA ASP A 62 -13.01 1.56 -1.47
C ASP A 62 -12.53 0.22 -2.08
N GLU A 63 -13.44 -0.70 -2.37
CA GLU A 63 -13.13 -1.96 -3.07
C GLU A 63 -12.58 -1.70 -4.48
N LYS A 64 -13.15 -0.75 -5.20
CA LYS A 64 -12.69 -0.36 -6.53
C LYS A 64 -11.27 0.22 -6.47
N THR A 65 -11.02 1.15 -5.56
CA THR A 65 -9.68 1.72 -5.37
C THR A 65 -8.66 0.67 -4.93
N LEU A 66 -9.06 -0.29 -4.10
CA LEU A 66 -8.22 -1.40 -3.67
C LEU A 66 -7.80 -2.27 -4.87
N THR A 67 -8.74 -2.61 -5.74
CA THR A 67 -8.44 -3.41 -6.95
C THR A 67 -7.53 -2.68 -7.92
N GLU A 68 -7.72 -1.37 -8.10
CA GLU A 68 -6.85 -0.52 -8.93
C GLU A 68 -5.44 -0.45 -8.36
N LEU A 69 -5.29 -0.22 -7.05
CA LEU A 69 -3.98 -0.20 -6.37
C LEU A 69 -3.27 -1.56 -6.41
N GLN A 70 -4.01 -2.66 -6.30
CA GLN A 70 -3.44 -4.00 -6.42
C GLN A 70 -2.91 -4.26 -7.84
N ALA A 71 -3.63 -3.81 -8.87
CA ALA A 71 -3.19 -3.92 -10.25
C ALA A 71 -1.92 -3.09 -10.51
N GLU A 72 -1.89 -1.85 -10.02
CA GLU A 72 -0.73 -0.97 -10.11
C GLU A 72 0.49 -1.54 -9.38
N ASN A 73 0.32 -2.05 -8.17
CA ASN A 73 1.39 -2.70 -7.43
C ASN A 73 1.98 -3.89 -8.19
N LYS A 74 1.13 -4.71 -8.81
CA LYS A 74 1.58 -5.84 -9.63
C LYS A 74 2.39 -5.37 -10.84
N GLU A 75 1.96 -4.31 -11.50
CA GLU A 75 2.66 -3.73 -12.65
C GLU A 75 4.02 -3.12 -12.23
N LEU A 76 4.05 -2.40 -11.11
CA LEU A 76 5.28 -1.86 -10.54
C LEU A 76 6.28 -2.94 -10.15
N LEU A 77 5.83 -4.05 -9.57
CA LEU A 77 6.68 -5.19 -9.24
C LEU A 77 7.29 -5.84 -10.49
N LEU A 78 6.50 -5.98 -11.56
CA LEU A 78 6.99 -6.49 -12.85
C LEU A 78 8.01 -5.53 -13.49
N SER A 79 7.74 -4.24 -13.44
CA SER A 79 8.65 -3.19 -13.93
C SER A 79 9.96 -3.18 -13.15
N LYS A 80 9.88 -3.28 -11.82
CA LYS A 80 11.05 -3.39 -10.95
C LYS A 80 11.90 -4.61 -11.30
N ALA A 81 11.29 -5.77 -11.46
CA ALA A 81 12.00 -6.99 -11.84
C ALA A 81 12.72 -6.86 -13.19
N LYS A 82 12.07 -6.23 -14.19
CA LYS A 82 12.68 -5.95 -15.51
C LYS A 82 13.88 -5.01 -15.38
N LEU A 83 13.76 -3.95 -14.60
CA LEU A 83 14.85 -3.00 -14.33
C LEU A 83 16.02 -3.64 -13.60
N GLU A 84 15.76 -4.48 -12.62
CA GLU A 84 16.80 -5.23 -11.90
C GLU A 84 17.56 -6.19 -12.83
N ALA A 85 16.84 -6.88 -13.72
CA ALA A 85 17.44 -7.75 -14.72
C ALA A 85 18.32 -6.95 -15.72
N ALA A 86 17.83 -5.83 -16.23
CA ALA A 86 18.57 -4.95 -17.12
C ALA A 86 19.82 -4.36 -16.44
N ASN A 87 19.71 -3.93 -15.19
CA ASN A 87 20.85 -3.43 -14.41
C ASN A 87 21.92 -4.52 -14.22
N LYS A 88 21.51 -5.75 -13.95
CA LYS A 88 22.42 -6.88 -13.81
C LYS A 88 23.16 -7.18 -15.12
N GLU A 89 22.45 -7.11 -16.25
CA GLU A 89 23.05 -7.28 -17.57
C GLU A 89 24.03 -6.14 -17.90
N LEU A 90 23.66 -4.89 -17.62
CA LEU A 90 24.53 -3.73 -17.80
C LEU A 90 25.81 -3.81 -16.96
N LEU A 91 25.71 -4.25 -15.72
CA LEU A 91 26.87 -4.47 -14.85
C LEU A 91 27.79 -5.56 -15.43
N LEU A 92 27.22 -6.65 -15.92
CA LEU A 92 27.99 -7.72 -16.56
C LEU A 92 28.70 -7.24 -17.82
N ASN A 93 28.02 -6.44 -18.64
CA ASN A 93 28.61 -5.87 -19.86
C ASN A 93 29.71 -4.85 -19.51
N LYS A 94 29.50 -4.04 -18.47
CA LYS A 94 30.52 -3.12 -17.97
C LYS A 94 31.79 -3.87 -17.54
N THR A 95 31.68 -4.94 -16.74
CA THR A 95 32.85 -5.72 -16.31
C THR A 95 33.56 -6.39 -17.47
N LYS A 96 32.81 -6.88 -18.50
CA LYS A 96 33.43 -7.43 -19.74
C LYS A 96 34.20 -6.38 -20.52
N LEU A 97 33.64 -5.18 -20.64
CA LEU A 97 34.29 -4.06 -21.32
C LEU A 97 35.53 -3.57 -20.57
N GLU A 98 35.48 -3.48 -19.25
CA GLU A 98 36.63 -3.14 -18.42
C GLU A 98 37.76 -4.16 -18.59
N ALA A 99 37.46 -5.46 -18.53
CA ALA A 99 38.43 -6.51 -18.76
C ALA A 99 39.04 -6.45 -20.17
N SER A 100 38.21 -6.23 -21.18
CA SER A 100 38.66 -6.06 -22.58
C SER A 100 39.55 -4.84 -22.76
N LEU A 101 39.24 -3.72 -22.07
CA LEU A 101 40.05 -2.52 -22.08
C LEU A 101 41.41 -2.74 -21.40
N GLU A 102 41.43 -3.42 -20.27
CA GLU A 102 42.67 -3.79 -19.55
C GLU A 102 43.56 -4.66 -20.42
N ASP A 103 43.01 -5.68 -21.08
CA ASP A 103 43.73 -6.55 -21.99
C ASP A 103 44.33 -5.78 -23.18
N ALA A 104 43.54 -4.85 -23.77
CA ALA A 104 44.01 -3.99 -24.86
C ALA A 104 45.13 -3.05 -24.44
N LEU A 105 45.03 -2.45 -23.24
CA LEU A 105 46.06 -1.59 -22.67
C LEU A 105 47.34 -2.37 -22.37
N LEU A 106 47.21 -3.59 -21.80
CA LEU A 106 48.33 -4.46 -21.50
C LEU A 106 49.04 -4.91 -22.77
N GLY A 107 48.30 -5.28 -23.79
CA GLY A 107 48.83 -5.63 -25.13
C GLY A 107 49.58 -4.47 -25.77
N LYS A 108 49.03 -3.26 -25.70
CA LYS A 108 49.66 -2.03 -26.19
C LYS A 108 50.98 -1.69 -25.44
N PHE A 109 50.99 -1.86 -24.13
CA PHE A 109 52.17 -1.70 -23.30
C PHE A 109 53.28 -2.70 -23.64
N LEU A 110 52.95 -3.96 -23.80
CA LEU A 110 53.89 -5.03 -24.20
C LEU A 110 54.48 -4.79 -25.57
N VAL A 111 53.71 -4.32 -26.55
CA VAL A 111 54.21 -3.94 -27.87
C VAL A 111 55.21 -2.78 -27.80
N GLN A 112 54.91 -1.72 -27.05
CA GLN A 112 55.82 -0.60 -26.83
C GLN A 112 57.14 -1.07 -26.21
N ARG A 113 57.08 -1.87 -25.14
CA ARG A 113 58.26 -2.41 -24.48
C ARG A 113 59.13 -3.25 -25.41
N SER A 114 58.49 -4.05 -26.25
CA SER A 114 59.16 -4.86 -27.25
C SER A 114 59.84 -4.01 -28.33
N THR A 115 59.21 -2.95 -28.81
CA THR A 115 59.83 -2.00 -29.79
C THR A 115 60.96 -1.20 -29.20
N GLU A 116 60.88 -0.80 -27.95
CA GLU A 116 61.98 -0.11 -27.26
C GLU A 116 63.20 -1.01 -27.06
N LYS A 117 62.99 -2.26 -26.65
CA LYS A 117 64.06 -3.28 -26.58
C LYS A 117 64.74 -3.47 -27.92
N LYS A 118 63.99 -3.56 -29.02
CA LYS A 118 64.58 -3.64 -30.36
C LYS A 118 65.36 -2.43 -30.77
N ARG A 119 64.88 -1.23 -30.42
CA ARG A 119 65.60 0.06 -30.66
C ARG A 119 66.91 0.15 -29.87
N THR A 120 66.88 -0.21 -28.61
CA THR A 120 68.07 -0.20 -27.73
C THR A 120 69.10 -1.23 -28.19
N GLN A 121 68.66 -2.43 -28.60
CA GLN A 121 69.51 -3.46 -29.15
C GLN A 121 70.14 -3.01 -30.47
N LYS A 122 69.38 -2.38 -31.34
CA LYS A 122 69.88 -1.84 -32.64
C LYS A 122 70.90 -0.71 -32.41
N LYS A 123 70.70 0.15 -31.43
CA LYS A 123 71.68 1.18 -31.03
C LYS A 123 72.93 0.54 -30.46
N LYS A 124 72.81 -0.43 -29.60
CA LYS A 124 73.95 -1.13 -29.01
C LYS A 124 74.77 -1.84 -30.09
N ASN A 125 74.16 -2.45 -31.06
CA ASN A 125 74.87 -3.10 -32.17
C ASN A 125 75.55 -2.06 -33.09
N ARG A 126 74.96 -0.87 -33.28
CA ARG A 126 75.52 0.18 -34.12
C ARG A 126 76.73 0.86 -33.46
N TYR A 127 76.72 1.04 -32.15
CA TYR A 127 77.80 1.74 -31.42
C TYR A 127 78.81 0.73 -30.77
N GLY A 128 78.46 -0.54 -30.71
CA GLY A 128 79.36 -1.59 -30.16
C GLY A 128 80.56 -1.85 -31.04
N ASP A 129 80.43 -1.68 -32.35
CA ASP A 129 81.54 -1.85 -33.31
C ASP A 129 82.49 -0.65 -33.33
N ASP A 130 82.01 0.56 -32.92
CA ASP A 130 82.84 1.77 -32.85
C ASP A 130 83.65 1.88 -31.54
N PHE A 131 83.41 1.03 -30.56
CA PHE A 131 84.06 1.03 -29.25
C PHE A 131 85.22 0.03 -29.11
N ILE A 132 85.59 -0.60 -30.16
CA ILE A 132 86.84 -1.36 -30.22
C ILE A 132 87.96 -0.32 -30.55
N VAL A 133 88.43 0.33 -29.50
CA VAL A 133 89.67 1.08 -29.62
C VAL A 133 90.80 0.06 -29.74
N PRO A 134 91.48 0.01 -30.83
CA PRO A 134 92.69 -0.79 -30.90
C PRO A 134 93.72 -0.25 -29.93
N PHE A 135 93.95 -0.95 -28.83
CA PHE A 135 95.17 -0.74 -28.07
C PHE A 135 96.30 -1.33 -28.88
N SER A 136 96.77 -0.53 -29.77
CA SER A 136 98.07 -0.77 -30.35
C SER A 136 99.05 0.07 -29.58
N LEU A 137 99.79 -0.52 -28.83
CA LEU A 137 101.10 -0.01 -28.46
C LEU A 137 102.02 -0.05 -29.60
#